data_1bc3e4369e25ff5f7a8bb2eaa6e4f5c7
#
_entry.id   1bc3e4369e25ff5f7a8bb2eaa6e4f5c7
#
_cell.length_a   1.000
_cell.length_b   1.000
_cell.length_c   1.000
_cell.angle_alpha   90.00
_cell.angle_beta   90.00
_cell.angle_gamma   90.00
#
_symmetry.space_group_name_H-M   'P 1'
#
loop_
_entity.id
_entity.type
_entity.pdbx_description
1 polymer ?
#
loop_
_entity_poly.entity_id
_entity_poly.type
_entity_poly.pdbx_seq_one_letter_code
_entity_poly.pdbx_strand_id
1 'polypeptide(L)'
;TTGAMAADVVTTSVNNGDQLSKYQKEAIQLTQKQLAEKSVQDSKTYESKLDLDESRTIELALANNRTAKQTKWGYEAAKSAVSQVAAGKNPSVSYGWSAQKTGGDTGRGKSGSHNFSISAPVFNPQLDASIDSARYTREGTGASYEEALQQAKYDAISGYYTLIMNRNLVDVAQQAVKDYQGHV
;
A
#
# COMPACT_ATOMS: atom_id res chain seq x y z
N THR A 1 -11.61 -2.15 5.01
CA THR A 1 -12.21 -3.50 5.21
C THR A 1 -13.35 -3.53 6.22
N THR A 2 -14.04 -2.43 6.49
CA THR A 2 -15.15 -2.36 7.46
C THR A 2 -16.52 -2.08 6.80
N GLY A 3 -16.58 -2.00 5.47
CA GLY A 3 -17.84 -1.73 4.76
C GLY A 3 -18.63 -2.97 4.28
N ALA A 4 -18.02 -4.14 4.24
CA ALA A 4 -18.64 -5.35 3.68
C ALA A 4 -19.39 -6.23 4.71
N MET A 5 -19.16 -6.04 6.00
CA MET A 5 -19.79 -6.87 7.03
C MET A 5 -21.17 -6.39 7.48
N ALA A 6 -21.56 -5.16 7.20
CA ALA A 6 -22.87 -4.64 7.59
C ALA A 6 -24.01 -5.03 6.61
N ALA A 7 -23.68 -5.39 5.37
CA ALA A 7 -24.65 -5.79 4.36
C ALA A 7 -25.09 -7.27 4.51
N ASP A 8 -24.19 -8.13 5.01
CA ASP A 8 -24.46 -9.59 5.09
C ASP A 8 -25.31 -9.99 6.30
N VAL A 9 -25.33 -9.17 7.35
CA VAL A 9 -26.14 -9.44 8.55
C VAL A 9 -27.62 -9.11 8.34
N VAL A 10 -27.93 -8.20 7.40
CA VAL A 10 -29.31 -7.80 7.13
C VAL A 10 -30.01 -8.75 6.16
N THR A 11 -29.26 -9.45 5.31
CA THR A 11 -29.83 -10.36 4.30
C THR A 11 -30.16 -11.76 4.83
N THR A 12 -29.53 -12.21 5.91
CA THR A 12 -29.78 -13.55 6.50
C THR A 12 -30.98 -13.60 7.44
N SER A 13 -31.51 -12.47 7.91
CA SER A 13 -32.68 -12.45 8.80
C SER A 13 -34.05 -12.24 8.11
N VAL A 14 -34.05 -12.02 6.78
CA VAL A 14 -35.30 -11.71 6.03
C VAL A 14 -36.00 -12.96 5.47
N ASN A 15 -35.43 -14.14 5.62
CA ASN A 15 -35.97 -15.36 5.03
C ASN A 15 -36.99 -16.10 5.92
N ASN A 16 -37.47 -15.49 7.02
CA ASN A 16 -38.63 -15.94 7.77
C ASN A 16 -39.83 -15.01 7.50
N GLY A 17 -40.37 -15.12 6.31
CA GLY A 17 -41.25 -14.16 5.66
C GLY A 17 -42.72 -14.17 6.07
N ASP A 18 -43.12 -14.29 7.35
CA ASP A 18 -44.55 -14.16 7.59
C ASP A 18 -45.03 -13.43 8.86
N GLN A 19 -44.14 -12.86 9.68
CA GLN A 19 -44.56 -12.21 10.92
C GLN A 19 -43.87 -10.87 11.24
N LEU A 20 -43.42 -10.12 10.24
CA LEU A 20 -42.97 -8.75 10.51
C LEU A 20 -44.15 -7.85 10.81
N SER A 21 -44.21 -7.25 12.01
CA SER A 21 -45.25 -6.29 12.35
C SER A 21 -45.23 -5.08 11.40
N LYS A 22 -46.38 -4.42 11.22
CA LYS A 22 -46.51 -3.22 10.38
C LYS A 22 -45.42 -2.19 10.68
N TYR A 23 -45.09 -2.00 11.97
CA TYR A 23 -44.05 -1.07 12.41
C TYR A 23 -42.65 -1.48 12.00
N GLN A 24 -42.35 -2.78 11.94
CA GLN A 24 -41.06 -3.27 11.47
C GLN A 24 -40.87 -3.06 9.96
N LYS A 25 -41.93 -3.26 9.19
CA LYS A 25 -41.95 -3.00 7.74
C LYS A 25 -41.74 -1.50 7.44
N GLU A 26 -42.43 -0.63 8.17
CA GLU A 26 -42.29 0.81 8.05
C GLU A 26 -40.88 1.28 8.46
N ALA A 27 -40.30 0.74 9.53
CA ALA A 27 -38.94 1.05 9.96
C ALA A 27 -37.89 0.62 8.91
N ILE A 28 -38.05 -0.56 8.29
CA ILE A 28 -37.16 -1.03 7.22
C ILE A 28 -37.25 -0.12 5.98
N GLN A 29 -38.47 0.27 5.59
CA GLN A 29 -38.66 1.19 4.45
C GLN A 29 -38.09 2.57 4.71
N LEU A 30 -38.23 3.12 5.91
CA LEU A 30 -37.65 4.39 6.31
C LEU A 30 -36.09 4.32 6.29
N THR A 31 -35.53 3.24 6.80
CA THR A 31 -34.07 3.04 6.81
C THR A 31 -33.51 2.89 5.39
N GLN A 32 -34.21 2.14 4.52
CA GLN A 32 -33.78 2.01 3.11
C GLN A 32 -33.90 3.33 2.35
N LYS A 33 -34.94 4.12 2.60
CA LYS A 33 -35.12 5.45 2.01
C LYS A 33 -33.99 6.41 2.47
N GLN A 34 -33.67 6.43 3.76
CA GLN A 34 -32.60 7.25 4.31
C GLN A 34 -31.20 6.85 3.78
N LEU A 35 -30.96 5.54 3.62
CA LEU A 35 -29.72 5.04 3.02
C LEU A 35 -29.60 5.42 1.54
N ALA A 36 -30.70 5.34 0.79
CA ALA A 36 -30.73 5.76 -0.61
C ALA A 36 -30.54 7.28 -0.76
N GLU A 37 -31.19 8.09 0.07
CA GLU A 37 -31.04 9.56 0.09
C GLU A 37 -29.60 9.95 0.47
N LYS A 38 -29.01 9.27 1.46
CA LYS A 38 -27.63 9.51 1.87
C LYS A 38 -26.63 9.13 0.78
N SER A 39 -26.83 8.00 0.10
CA SER A 39 -25.96 7.58 -1.01
C SER A 39 -26.03 8.54 -2.21
N VAL A 40 -27.20 9.09 -2.51
CA VAL A 40 -27.38 10.11 -3.55
C VAL A 40 -26.78 11.46 -3.13
N GLN A 41 -26.89 11.83 -1.84
CA GLN A 41 -26.30 13.04 -1.32
C GLN A 41 -24.76 12.94 -1.33
N ASP A 42 -24.21 11.80 -0.90
CA ASP A 42 -22.75 11.54 -0.92
C ASP A 42 -22.22 11.56 -2.36
N SER A 43 -22.90 10.94 -3.32
CA SER A 43 -22.49 10.97 -4.73
C SER A 43 -22.50 12.40 -5.31
N LYS A 44 -23.54 13.20 -5.04
CA LYS A 44 -23.61 14.59 -5.48
C LYS A 44 -22.51 15.47 -4.83
N THR A 45 -22.14 15.16 -3.59
CA THR A 45 -21.05 15.89 -2.89
C THR A 45 -19.68 15.56 -3.47
N TYR A 46 -19.49 14.35 -3.99
CA TYR A 46 -18.27 13.95 -4.72
C TYR A 46 -18.22 14.55 -6.12
N GLU A 47 -19.33 14.62 -6.85
CA GLU A 47 -19.37 15.23 -8.20
C GLU A 47 -19.07 16.74 -8.21
N SER A 48 -19.36 17.45 -7.13
CA SER A 48 -19.22 18.92 -7.09
C SER A 48 -17.82 19.42 -6.71
N LYS A 49 -16.84 18.56 -6.38
CA LYS A 49 -15.55 18.97 -5.80
C LYS A 49 -14.30 18.62 -6.57
N LEU A 50 -14.36 17.83 -7.63
CA LEU A 50 -13.19 17.44 -8.40
C LEU A 50 -13.31 17.99 -9.83
N ASP A 51 -12.80 19.19 -10.01
CA ASP A 51 -12.43 19.67 -11.36
C ASP A 51 -11.16 18.91 -11.75
N LEU A 52 -11.36 17.76 -12.44
CA LEU A 52 -10.29 16.88 -12.88
C LEU A 52 -9.91 17.25 -14.30
N ASP A 53 -8.81 17.98 -14.42
CA ASP A 53 -8.06 18.07 -15.67
C ASP A 53 -7.03 16.92 -15.77
N GLU A 54 -6.39 16.80 -16.91
CA GLU A 54 -5.35 15.80 -17.17
C GLU A 54 -4.20 15.92 -16.14
N SER A 55 -3.71 17.13 -15.90
CA SER A 55 -2.59 17.41 -15.01
C SER A 55 -2.90 17.02 -13.57
N ARG A 56 -4.10 17.37 -13.11
CA ARG A 56 -4.56 17.04 -11.77
C ARG A 56 -4.79 15.55 -11.57
N THR A 57 -5.27 14.86 -12.62
CA THR A 57 -5.43 13.40 -12.62
C THR A 57 -4.09 12.70 -12.46
N ILE A 58 -3.05 13.14 -13.18
CA ILE A 58 -1.69 12.60 -13.09
C ILE A 58 -1.13 12.84 -11.67
N GLU A 59 -1.26 14.05 -11.15
CA GLU A 59 -0.78 14.39 -9.80
C GLU A 59 -1.40 13.50 -8.73
N LEU A 60 -2.72 13.34 -8.74
CA LEU A 60 -3.44 12.50 -7.80
C LEU A 60 -3.08 11.02 -7.94
N ALA A 61 -2.90 10.54 -9.17
CA ALA A 61 -2.48 9.17 -9.44
C ALA A 61 -1.10 8.91 -8.86
N LEU A 62 -0.11 9.77 -9.12
CA LEU A 62 1.25 9.63 -8.59
C LEU A 62 1.28 9.70 -7.06
N ALA A 63 0.50 10.60 -6.46
CA ALA A 63 0.42 10.73 -5.02
C ALA A 63 -0.19 9.50 -4.32
N ASN A 64 -1.11 8.78 -5.00
CA ASN A 64 -1.89 7.72 -4.38
C ASN A 64 -1.57 6.31 -4.91
N ASN A 65 -0.78 6.17 -5.98
CA ASN A 65 -0.44 4.88 -6.55
C ASN A 65 0.33 4.00 -5.55
N ARG A 66 -0.23 2.82 -5.25
CA ARG A 66 0.34 1.89 -4.27
C ARG A 66 1.61 1.22 -4.79
N THR A 67 1.63 0.88 -6.07
CA THR A 67 2.80 0.24 -6.72
C THR A 67 3.99 1.19 -6.73
N ALA A 68 3.79 2.46 -7.08
CA ALA A 68 4.84 3.48 -7.03
C ALA A 68 5.37 3.70 -5.60
N LYS A 69 4.49 3.67 -4.59
CA LYS A 69 4.91 3.73 -3.19
C LYS A 69 5.70 2.50 -2.76
N GLN A 70 5.27 1.31 -3.17
CA GLN A 70 5.96 0.05 -2.85
C GLN A 70 7.35 -0.01 -3.48
N THR A 71 7.49 0.33 -4.76
CA THR A 71 8.79 0.37 -5.45
C THR A 71 9.70 1.44 -4.88
N LYS A 72 9.17 2.59 -4.46
CA LYS A 72 9.93 3.61 -3.72
C LYS A 72 10.54 3.05 -2.43
N TRP A 73 9.73 2.35 -1.62
CA TRP A 73 10.25 1.74 -0.39
C TRP A 73 11.26 0.63 -0.69
N GLY A 74 11.10 -0.13 -1.78
CA GLY A 74 12.09 -1.10 -2.27
C GLY A 74 13.42 -0.42 -2.61
N TYR A 75 13.38 0.71 -3.30
CA TYR A 75 14.57 1.51 -3.60
C TYR A 75 15.26 2.05 -2.34
N GLU A 76 14.51 2.60 -1.38
CA GLU A 76 15.07 3.07 -0.10
C GLU A 76 15.67 1.91 0.73
N ALA A 77 15.05 0.74 0.70
CA ALA A 77 15.59 -0.46 1.32
C ALA A 77 16.90 -0.90 0.66
N ALA A 78 16.98 -0.91 -0.67
CA ALA A 78 18.21 -1.23 -1.40
C ALA A 78 19.32 -0.21 -1.13
N LYS A 79 19.00 1.07 -1.01
CA LYS A 79 19.93 2.12 -0.61
C LYS A 79 20.50 1.88 0.80
N SER A 80 19.65 1.48 1.74
CA SER A 80 20.07 1.13 3.10
C SER A 80 20.92 -0.15 3.12
N ALA A 81 20.62 -1.12 2.25
CA ALA A 81 21.39 -2.36 2.11
C ALA A 81 22.84 -2.10 1.67
N VAL A 82 23.07 -1.11 0.78
CA VAL A 82 24.44 -0.69 0.41
C VAL A 82 25.22 -0.23 1.64
N SER A 83 24.60 0.60 2.48
CA SER A 83 25.24 1.10 3.71
C SER A 83 25.48 -0.03 4.72
N GLN A 84 24.55 -0.98 4.81
CA GLN A 84 24.67 -2.15 5.68
C GLN A 84 25.85 -3.05 5.27
N VAL A 85 25.99 -3.34 3.98
CA VAL A 85 27.10 -4.15 3.46
C VAL A 85 28.43 -3.38 3.63
N ALA A 86 28.44 -2.06 3.35
CA ALA A 86 29.62 -1.22 3.50
C ALA A 86 30.08 -1.10 4.97
N ALA A 87 29.17 -1.26 5.93
CA ALA A 87 29.53 -1.28 7.35
C ALA A 87 30.47 -2.44 7.72
N GLY A 88 30.53 -3.50 6.90
CA GLY A 88 31.52 -4.57 7.05
C GLY A 88 32.98 -4.12 6.92
N LYS A 89 33.24 -2.90 6.39
CA LYS A 89 34.56 -2.27 6.37
C LYS A 89 34.94 -1.58 7.68
N ASN A 90 33.97 -1.37 8.56
CA ASN A 90 34.21 -0.68 9.81
C ASN A 90 34.92 -1.60 10.81
N PRO A 91 35.79 -1.05 11.67
CA PRO A 91 36.37 -1.79 12.77
C PRO A 91 35.27 -2.30 13.71
N SER A 92 35.35 -3.54 14.12
CA SER A 92 34.50 -4.12 15.15
C SER A 92 35.22 -4.15 16.48
N VAL A 93 34.52 -3.76 17.55
CA VAL A 93 35.00 -3.82 18.92
C VAL A 93 34.11 -4.80 19.66
N SER A 94 34.69 -5.79 20.27
CA SER A 94 33.96 -6.73 21.10
C SER A 94 34.57 -6.83 22.50
N TYR A 95 33.70 -6.87 23.51
CA TYR A 95 34.04 -7.12 24.89
C TYR A 95 33.23 -8.31 25.37
N GLY A 96 33.96 -9.34 25.82
CA GLY A 96 33.37 -10.54 26.39
C GLY A 96 33.77 -10.64 27.89
N TRP A 97 32.81 -10.96 28.70
CA TRP A 97 33.04 -11.35 30.10
C TRP A 97 32.46 -12.74 30.32
N SER A 98 33.25 -13.62 30.92
CA SER A 98 32.78 -14.93 31.34
C SER A 98 33.17 -15.21 32.78
N ALA A 99 32.24 -15.80 33.54
CA ALA A 99 32.48 -16.25 34.88
C ALA A 99 32.09 -17.73 34.97
N GLN A 100 33.02 -18.55 35.47
CA GLN A 100 32.80 -19.96 35.66
C GLN A 100 32.99 -20.32 37.14
N LYS A 101 32.04 -21.06 37.68
CA LYS A 101 32.11 -21.62 39.02
C LYS A 101 32.18 -23.14 38.91
N THR A 102 33.28 -23.71 39.28
CA THR A 102 33.47 -25.17 39.33
C THR A 102 33.27 -25.64 40.77
N GLY A 103 32.32 -26.53 40.98
CA GLY A 103 32.07 -27.20 42.26
C GLY A 103 32.27 -28.70 42.09
N GLY A 104 33.12 -29.29 42.89
CA GLY A 104 33.38 -30.72 42.98
C GLY A 104 33.84 -31.09 44.34
N ASP A 105 33.91 -32.40 44.62
CA ASP A 105 34.28 -32.99 45.93
C ASP A 105 35.71 -32.64 46.38
N THR A 106 36.55 -32.15 45.48
CA THR A 106 37.98 -31.82 45.69
C THR A 106 38.29 -30.32 45.71
N GLY A 107 37.30 -29.45 45.57
CA GLY A 107 37.53 -27.98 45.66
C GLY A 107 36.49 -27.13 44.94
N ARG A 108 36.30 -25.90 45.41
CA ARG A 108 35.49 -24.85 44.78
C ARG A 108 36.41 -23.83 44.12
N GLY A 109 36.38 -23.78 42.79
CA GLY A 109 37.08 -22.75 42.00
C GLY A 109 36.09 -21.71 41.42
N LYS A 110 36.46 -20.43 41.47
CA LYS A 110 35.81 -19.36 40.71
C LYS A 110 36.86 -18.79 39.76
N SER A 111 36.57 -18.78 38.49
CA SER A 111 37.37 -18.10 37.48
C SER A 111 36.54 -17.09 36.73
N GLY A 112 37.10 -15.92 36.48
CA GLY A 112 36.51 -14.90 35.63
C GLY A 112 37.53 -14.47 34.58
N SER A 113 37.11 -14.33 33.37
CA SER A 113 37.95 -13.79 32.28
C SER A 113 37.24 -12.65 31.55
N HIS A 114 38.02 -11.66 31.21
CA HIS A 114 37.62 -10.55 30.40
C HIS A 114 38.39 -10.63 29.06
N ASN A 115 37.68 -10.54 27.98
CA ASN A 115 38.27 -10.50 26.64
C ASN A 115 37.85 -9.21 25.95
N PHE A 116 38.81 -8.45 25.48
CA PHE A 116 38.61 -7.26 24.68
C PHE A 116 39.30 -7.48 23.33
N SER A 117 38.57 -7.36 22.22
CA SER A 117 39.17 -7.49 20.90
C SER A 117 38.70 -6.38 20.00
N ILE A 118 39.63 -5.91 19.18
CA ILE A 118 39.37 -4.96 18.08
C ILE A 118 39.84 -5.66 16.81
N SER A 119 38.98 -5.75 15.83
CA SER A 119 39.33 -6.29 14.51
C SER A 119 38.85 -5.35 13.41
N ALA A 120 39.73 -5.13 12.43
CA ALA A 120 39.42 -4.32 11.26
C ALA A 120 39.84 -5.09 9.99
N PRO A 121 38.95 -5.25 9.00
CA PRO A 121 39.35 -5.84 7.73
C PRO A 121 40.23 -4.86 6.95
N VAL A 122 41.48 -5.24 6.71
CA VAL A 122 42.45 -4.40 5.97
C VAL A 122 42.30 -4.62 4.46
N PHE A 123 42.03 -5.85 4.04
CA PHE A 123 41.84 -6.22 2.66
C PHE A 123 40.80 -7.34 2.57
N ASN A 124 39.69 -7.08 1.90
CA ASN A 124 38.62 -8.04 1.72
C ASN A 124 37.93 -7.86 0.36
N PRO A 125 38.48 -8.45 -0.72
CA PRO A 125 37.90 -8.35 -2.06
C PRO A 125 36.48 -8.89 -2.17
N GLN A 126 36.14 -9.90 -1.36
CA GLN A 126 34.79 -10.47 -1.28
C GLN A 126 33.78 -9.41 -0.80
N LEU A 127 34.17 -8.61 0.20
CA LEU A 127 33.34 -7.52 0.71
C LEU A 127 33.18 -6.42 -0.33
N ASP A 128 34.24 -6.09 -1.07
CA ASP A 128 34.18 -5.10 -2.15
C ASP A 128 33.21 -5.54 -3.25
N ALA A 129 33.31 -6.78 -3.71
CA ALA A 129 32.39 -7.35 -4.67
C ALA A 129 30.93 -7.36 -4.15
N SER A 130 30.72 -7.60 -2.85
CA SER A 130 29.39 -7.57 -2.23
C SER A 130 28.82 -6.14 -2.18
N ILE A 131 29.66 -5.13 -1.95
CA ILE A 131 29.26 -3.71 -1.99
C ILE A 131 28.84 -3.32 -3.42
N ASP A 132 29.63 -3.72 -4.41
CA ASP A 132 29.31 -3.42 -5.82
C ASP A 132 28.02 -4.13 -6.25
N SER A 133 27.81 -5.39 -5.87
CA SER A 133 26.54 -6.10 -6.07
C SER A 133 25.35 -5.35 -5.44
N ALA A 134 25.51 -4.86 -4.21
CA ALA A 134 24.45 -4.08 -3.56
C ALA A 134 24.18 -2.73 -4.29
N ARG A 135 25.22 -2.09 -4.85
CA ARG A 135 25.08 -0.88 -5.67
C ARG A 135 24.27 -1.15 -6.94
N TYR A 136 24.62 -2.22 -7.68
CA TYR A 136 23.86 -2.60 -8.87
C TYR A 136 22.41 -2.97 -8.54
N THR A 137 22.19 -3.65 -7.43
CA THR A 137 20.83 -3.92 -6.94
C THR A 137 20.05 -2.63 -6.67
N ARG A 138 20.68 -1.63 -6.03
CA ARG A 138 20.08 -0.32 -5.83
C ARG A 138 19.72 0.36 -7.15
N GLU A 139 20.63 0.33 -8.14
CA GLU A 139 20.37 0.92 -9.45
C GLU A 139 19.19 0.23 -10.16
N GLY A 140 19.15 -1.12 -10.13
CA GLY A 140 18.04 -1.88 -10.70
C GLY A 140 16.69 -1.57 -10.01
N THR A 141 16.67 -1.47 -8.68
CA THR A 141 15.46 -1.07 -7.96
C THR A 141 15.07 0.39 -8.20
N GLY A 142 16.05 1.27 -8.46
CA GLY A 142 15.81 2.65 -8.89
C GLY A 142 15.12 2.72 -10.24
N ALA A 143 15.61 1.98 -11.24
CA ALA A 143 14.98 1.87 -12.55
C ALA A 143 13.55 1.30 -12.47
N SER A 144 13.32 0.28 -11.63
CA SER A 144 11.97 -0.25 -11.39
C SER A 144 11.02 0.76 -10.74
N TYR A 145 11.53 1.65 -9.90
CA TYR A 145 10.73 2.73 -9.34
C TYR A 145 10.35 3.77 -10.40
N GLU A 146 11.28 4.16 -11.27
CA GLU A 146 11.00 5.06 -12.39
C GLU A 146 9.99 4.46 -13.37
N GLU A 147 10.12 3.17 -13.69
CA GLU A 147 9.15 2.43 -14.50
C GLU A 147 7.76 2.48 -13.88
N ALA A 148 7.63 2.21 -12.58
CA ALA A 148 6.35 2.27 -11.88
C ALA A 148 5.72 3.68 -11.89
N LEU A 149 6.53 4.75 -11.85
CA LEU A 149 6.04 6.13 -12.00
C LEU A 149 5.53 6.40 -13.41
N GLN A 150 6.25 5.94 -14.45
CA GLN A 150 5.81 6.11 -15.83
C GLN A 150 4.52 5.31 -16.12
N GLN A 151 4.45 4.09 -15.63
CA GLN A 151 3.23 3.28 -15.74
C GLN A 151 2.04 3.94 -15.06
N ALA A 152 2.23 4.48 -13.85
CA ALA A 152 1.17 5.18 -13.12
C ALA A 152 0.68 6.42 -13.88
N LYS A 153 1.57 7.17 -14.55
CA LYS A 153 1.20 8.29 -15.42
C LYS A 153 0.40 7.82 -16.64
N TYR A 154 0.86 6.78 -17.30
CA TYR A 154 0.18 6.21 -18.46
C TYR A 154 -1.23 5.74 -18.10
N ASP A 155 -1.37 5.01 -17.01
CA ASP A 155 -2.66 4.50 -16.53
C ASP A 155 -3.62 5.65 -16.19
N ALA A 156 -3.12 6.72 -15.58
CA ALA A 156 -3.90 7.91 -15.24
C ALA A 156 -4.41 8.61 -16.50
N ILE A 157 -3.56 8.84 -17.50
CA ILE A 157 -3.90 9.48 -18.76
C ILE A 157 -4.91 8.62 -19.54
N SER A 158 -4.63 7.33 -19.66
CA SER A 158 -5.52 6.38 -20.35
C SER A 158 -6.90 6.32 -19.68
N GLY A 159 -6.94 6.27 -18.36
CA GLY A 159 -8.20 6.30 -17.60
C GLY A 159 -8.97 7.60 -17.78
N TYR A 160 -8.28 8.74 -17.77
CA TYR A 160 -8.88 10.05 -17.98
C TYR A 160 -9.55 10.17 -19.37
N TYR A 161 -8.85 9.80 -20.44
CA TYR A 161 -9.43 9.84 -21.78
C TYR A 161 -10.52 8.78 -21.99
N THR A 162 -10.41 7.61 -21.35
CA THR A 162 -11.49 6.61 -21.35
C THR A 162 -12.75 7.17 -20.70
N LEU A 163 -12.61 7.90 -19.60
CA LEU A 163 -13.74 8.55 -18.92
C LEU A 163 -14.41 9.59 -19.84
N ILE A 164 -13.62 10.45 -20.50
CA ILE A 164 -14.14 11.45 -21.43
C ILE A 164 -14.89 10.78 -22.60
N MET A 165 -14.29 9.73 -23.17
CA MET A 165 -14.91 8.98 -24.26
C MET A 165 -16.26 8.39 -23.82
N ASN A 166 -16.31 7.73 -22.68
CA ASN A 166 -17.54 7.13 -22.16
C ASN A 166 -18.61 8.20 -21.86
N ARG A 167 -18.23 9.36 -21.35
CA ARG A 167 -19.14 10.49 -21.12
C ARG A 167 -19.75 10.96 -22.44
N ASN A 168 -18.93 11.15 -23.48
CA ASN A 168 -19.41 11.55 -24.80
C ASN A 168 -20.34 10.48 -25.41
N LEU A 169 -20.06 9.19 -25.20
CA LEU A 169 -20.96 8.11 -25.63
C LEU A 169 -22.33 8.16 -24.94
N VAL A 170 -22.35 8.49 -23.65
CA VAL A 170 -23.61 8.68 -22.90
C VAL A 170 -24.40 9.87 -23.49
N ASP A 171 -23.72 10.99 -23.77
CA ASP A 171 -24.37 12.17 -24.34
C ASP A 171 -24.96 11.86 -25.73
N VAL A 172 -24.25 11.12 -26.59
CA VAL A 172 -24.74 10.67 -27.90
C VAL A 172 -25.95 9.72 -27.74
N ALA A 173 -25.89 8.77 -26.81
CA ALA A 173 -26.99 7.85 -26.54
C ALA A 173 -28.23 8.60 -26.03
N GLN A 174 -28.07 9.59 -25.15
CA GLN A 174 -29.16 10.42 -24.67
C GLN A 174 -29.80 11.24 -25.81
N GLN A 175 -28.97 11.79 -26.72
CA GLN A 175 -29.48 12.49 -27.88
C GLN A 175 -30.28 11.57 -28.81
N ALA A 176 -29.77 10.36 -29.10
CA ALA A 176 -30.50 9.37 -29.89
C ALA A 176 -31.87 9.01 -29.30
N VAL A 177 -31.95 8.83 -27.94
CA VAL A 177 -33.23 8.58 -27.26
C VAL A 177 -34.20 9.76 -27.47
N LYS A 178 -33.73 11.01 -27.32
CA LYS A 178 -34.57 12.20 -27.54
C LYS A 178 -35.09 12.26 -28.97
N ASP A 179 -34.23 11.97 -29.95
CA ASP A 179 -34.59 11.98 -31.34
C ASP A 179 -35.66 10.92 -31.68
N TYR A 180 -35.52 9.72 -31.15
CA TYR A 180 -36.54 8.67 -31.28
C TYR A 180 -37.88 9.05 -30.62
N GLN A 181 -37.83 9.69 -29.44
CA GLN A 181 -39.03 10.16 -28.74
C GLN A 181 -39.76 11.30 -29.50
N GLY A 182 -39.02 12.11 -30.25
CA GLY A 182 -39.60 13.18 -31.06
C GLY A 182 -40.22 12.71 -32.36
N HIS A 183 -39.99 11.46 -32.78
CA HIS A 183 -40.55 10.87 -34.01
C HIS A 183 -41.81 9.99 -33.75
N VAL A 184 -42.20 9.81 -32.50
CA VAL A 184 -43.43 9.12 -32.06
C VAL A 184 -44.52 10.15 -31.77
#